data_fc93875586b88412db40b96cd2932632
#
_entry.id   fc93875586b88412db40b96cd2932632
#
_cell.length_a   1.000
_cell.length_b   1.000
_cell.length_c   1.000
_cell.angle_alpha   90.00
_cell.angle_beta   90.00
_cell.angle_gamma   90.00
#
_symmetry.space_group_name_H-M   'P 1'
#
loop_
_entity.id
_entity.type
_entity.pdbx_description
1 polymer ?
#
loop_
_entity_poly.entity_id
_entity_poly.type
_entity_poly.pdbx_seq_one_letter_code
_entity_poly.pdbx_strand_id
1 'polypeptide(L)'
;VNPKGYVNLKKVADMLKLELIRDKKAEKIMADMKGFNSLDQVKGMKNAVSDTVKHVTFAAPTFVSVTRSSEPAVSACASKTAVNKVSAPIKGMGGVFMIQVYNKNKSEEKFDAKQEEATLSNMAARYAGQCIYELREKAKVKDQRYLFF
;
A
#
# COMPACT_ATOMS: atom_id res chain seq x y z
N VAL A 1 -10.74 24.53 10.11
CA VAL A 1 -9.38 24.30 10.61
C VAL A 1 -9.48 23.39 11.83
N ASN A 2 -8.90 22.20 11.74
CA ASN A 2 -8.85 21.30 12.89
C ASN A 2 -7.81 21.85 13.90
N PRO A 3 -8.15 21.96 15.20
CA PRO A 3 -7.18 22.35 16.21
C PRO A 3 -6.05 21.32 16.28
N LYS A 4 -4.85 21.77 16.65
CA LYS A 4 -3.69 20.89 16.84
C LYS A 4 -4.00 19.91 17.98
N GLY A 5 -3.89 18.62 17.72
CA GLY A 5 -4.15 17.56 18.71
C GLY A 5 -4.81 16.33 18.09
N TYR A 6 -5.22 15.40 18.95
CA TYR A 6 -5.94 14.19 18.52
C TYR A 6 -7.38 14.51 18.11
N VAL A 7 -7.83 13.83 17.06
CA VAL A 7 -9.24 13.93 16.63
C VAL A 7 -10.14 13.32 17.72
N ASN A 8 -11.30 13.95 17.94
CA ASN A 8 -12.26 13.44 18.92
C ASN A 8 -12.70 12.01 18.54
N LEU A 9 -12.59 11.09 19.51
CA LEU A 9 -12.89 9.68 19.33
C LEU A 9 -14.28 9.45 18.74
N LYS A 10 -15.29 10.22 19.13
CA LYS A 10 -16.66 10.08 18.61
C LYS A 10 -16.74 10.28 17.08
N LYS A 11 -15.86 11.11 16.51
CA LYS A 11 -15.84 11.37 15.05
C LYS A 11 -15.20 10.25 14.24
N VAL A 12 -14.34 9.45 14.86
CA VAL A 12 -13.55 8.40 14.18
C VAL A 12 -13.90 6.99 14.68
N ALA A 13 -14.79 6.88 15.65
CA ALA A 13 -15.11 5.61 16.31
C ALA A 13 -15.53 4.51 15.32
N ASP A 14 -16.38 4.83 14.35
CA ASP A 14 -16.87 3.84 13.38
C ASP A 14 -15.75 3.37 12.46
N MET A 15 -14.86 4.27 12.01
CA MET A 15 -13.70 3.94 11.20
C MET A 15 -12.73 3.05 11.99
N LEU A 16 -12.40 3.43 13.21
CA LEU A 16 -11.52 2.65 14.09
C LEU A 16 -12.09 1.28 14.43
N LYS A 17 -13.41 1.19 14.61
CA LYS A 17 -14.10 -0.09 14.83
C LYS A 17 -13.94 -1.03 13.65
N LEU A 18 -14.08 -0.53 12.42
CA LEU A 18 -13.90 -1.33 11.21
C LEU A 18 -12.46 -1.80 11.06
N GLU A 19 -11.49 -0.92 11.32
CA GLU A 19 -10.07 -1.30 11.31
C GLU A 19 -9.76 -2.36 12.36
N LEU A 20 -10.21 -2.18 13.59
CA LEU A 20 -9.99 -3.15 14.66
C LEU A 20 -10.62 -4.53 14.37
N ILE A 21 -11.81 -4.55 13.78
CA ILE A 21 -12.45 -5.80 13.35
C ILE A 21 -11.61 -6.48 12.27
N ARG A 22 -11.09 -5.71 11.31
CA ARG A 22 -10.21 -6.22 10.25
C ARG A 22 -8.93 -6.80 10.84
N ASP A 23 -8.33 -6.11 11.78
CA ASP A 23 -7.11 -6.54 12.44
C ASP A 23 -7.30 -7.86 13.21
N LYS A 24 -8.34 -7.94 14.03
CA LYS A 24 -8.67 -9.17 14.75
C LYS A 24 -8.99 -10.35 13.84
N LYS A 25 -9.65 -10.09 12.70
CA LYS A 25 -9.87 -11.13 11.68
C LYS A 25 -8.56 -11.62 11.06
N ALA A 26 -7.66 -10.68 10.73
CA ALA A 26 -6.36 -11.02 10.19
C ALA A 26 -5.51 -11.82 11.18
N GLU A 27 -5.46 -11.42 12.45
CA GLU A 27 -4.75 -12.15 13.52
C GLU A 27 -5.27 -13.59 13.66
N LYS A 28 -6.60 -13.77 13.63
CA LYS A 28 -7.20 -15.11 13.70
C LYS A 28 -6.80 -15.96 12.50
N ILE A 29 -6.90 -15.43 11.28
CA ILE A 29 -6.50 -16.15 10.07
C ILE A 29 -5.00 -16.48 10.12
N MET A 30 -4.15 -15.54 10.53
CA MET A 30 -2.72 -15.79 10.68
C MET A 30 -2.42 -16.85 11.72
N ALA A 31 -3.18 -16.92 12.80
CA ALA A 31 -3.05 -17.98 13.81
C ALA A 31 -3.43 -19.36 13.22
N ASP A 32 -4.51 -19.43 12.44
CA ASP A 32 -4.95 -20.65 11.77
C ASP A 32 -3.93 -21.12 10.70
N MET A 33 -3.18 -20.20 10.09
CA MET A 33 -2.12 -20.48 9.12
C MET A 33 -0.76 -20.76 9.77
N LYS A 34 -0.65 -20.68 11.08
CA LYS A 34 0.60 -20.88 11.79
C LYS A 34 1.08 -22.32 11.62
N GLY A 35 2.30 -22.46 11.11
CA GLY A 35 2.90 -23.78 10.83
C GLY A 35 2.71 -24.25 9.38
N PHE A 36 1.99 -23.54 8.56
CA PHE A 36 1.91 -23.85 7.13
C PHE A 36 3.25 -23.55 6.44
N ASN A 37 3.72 -24.52 5.66
CA ASN A 37 4.99 -24.42 4.92
C ASN A 37 4.79 -24.58 3.42
N SER A 38 3.55 -24.80 2.95
CA SER A 38 3.19 -24.99 1.57
C SER A 38 1.95 -24.19 1.21
N LEU A 39 1.89 -23.67 -0.01
CA LEU A 39 0.68 -23.02 -0.55
C LEU A 39 -0.50 -23.98 -0.68
N ASP A 40 -0.24 -25.29 -0.87
CA ASP A 40 -1.32 -26.26 -0.99
C ASP A 40 -2.08 -26.45 0.31
N GLN A 41 -1.42 -26.28 1.46
CA GLN A 41 -2.10 -26.25 2.78
C GLN A 41 -3.06 -25.07 2.89
N VAL A 42 -2.69 -23.90 2.32
CA VAL A 42 -3.54 -22.70 2.31
C VAL A 42 -4.73 -22.90 1.38
N LYS A 43 -4.54 -23.54 0.21
CA LYS A 43 -5.63 -23.84 -0.74
C LYS A 43 -6.74 -24.68 -0.13
N GLY A 44 -6.42 -25.50 0.87
CA GLY A 44 -7.39 -26.29 1.61
C GLY A 44 -8.26 -25.48 2.59
N MET A 45 -7.89 -24.24 2.88
CA MET A 45 -8.68 -23.38 3.78
C MET A 45 -9.93 -22.85 3.09
N LYS A 46 -10.98 -22.69 3.88
CA LYS A 46 -12.24 -22.08 3.39
C LYS A 46 -11.99 -20.64 2.94
N ASN A 47 -12.45 -20.33 1.73
CA ASN A 47 -12.29 -19.02 1.08
C ASN A 47 -10.84 -18.64 0.73
N ALA A 48 -9.91 -19.58 0.70
CA ALA A 48 -8.59 -19.34 0.15
C ALA A 48 -8.67 -19.20 -1.37
N VAL A 49 -7.99 -18.22 -1.91
CA VAL A 49 -7.87 -17.98 -3.35
C VAL A 49 -6.41 -17.90 -3.72
N SER A 50 -6.03 -18.55 -4.81
CA SER A 50 -4.67 -18.51 -5.36
C SER A 50 -4.64 -17.62 -6.58
N ASP A 51 -3.65 -16.74 -6.64
CA ASP A 51 -3.40 -15.87 -7.80
C ASP A 51 -1.89 -15.80 -8.07
N THR A 52 -1.53 -15.40 -9.27
CA THR A 52 -0.12 -15.25 -9.68
C THR A 52 0.14 -13.83 -10.14
N VAL A 53 1.07 -13.17 -9.47
CA VAL A 53 1.52 -11.81 -9.85
C VAL A 53 2.83 -11.92 -10.60
N LYS A 54 2.86 -11.44 -11.85
CA LYS A 54 4.02 -11.55 -12.74
C LYS A 54 5.12 -10.55 -12.43
N HIS A 55 4.75 -9.36 -11.94
CA HIS A 55 5.68 -8.28 -11.67
C HIS A 55 5.47 -7.70 -10.26
N VAL A 56 6.50 -7.80 -9.43
CA VAL A 56 6.54 -7.21 -8.09
C VAL A 56 7.76 -6.31 -8.00
N THR A 57 7.56 -5.02 -7.78
CA THR A 57 8.63 -4.03 -7.64
C THR A 57 8.41 -3.18 -6.38
N PHE A 58 9.44 -2.41 -5.98
CA PHE A 58 9.29 -1.40 -4.94
C PHE A 58 8.84 -0.03 -5.49
N ALA A 59 8.95 0.18 -6.80
CA ALA A 59 8.56 1.44 -7.44
C ALA A 59 7.04 1.70 -7.32
N ALA A 60 6.24 0.63 -7.27
CA ALA A 60 4.80 0.71 -7.06
C ALA A 60 4.33 -0.45 -6.17
N PRO A 61 3.32 -0.24 -5.33
CA PRO A 61 2.70 -1.33 -4.56
C PRO A 61 2.12 -2.38 -5.49
N THR A 62 2.32 -3.65 -5.16
CA THR A 62 1.76 -4.77 -5.92
C THR A 62 0.24 -4.73 -5.90
N PHE A 63 -0.38 -4.67 -7.06
CA PHE A 63 -1.82 -4.82 -7.20
C PHE A 63 -2.20 -6.30 -7.20
N VAL A 64 -3.09 -6.69 -6.30
CA VAL A 64 -3.62 -8.05 -6.20
C VAL A 64 -5.05 -8.07 -6.73
N SER A 65 -5.26 -8.80 -7.83
CA SER A 65 -6.54 -8.81 -8.56
C SER A 65 -7.69 -9.34 -7.71
N VAL A 66 -7.43 -10.34 -6.88
CA VAL A 66 -8.43 -10.99 -6.02
C VAL A 66 -8.99 -10.02 -4.98
N THR A 67 -8.13 -9.24 -4.34
CA THR A 67 -8.53 -8.26 -3.32
C THR A 67 -8.89 -6.91 -3.91
N ARG A 68 -8.57 -6.69 -5.20
CA ARG A 68 -8.72 -5.42 -5.92
C ARG A 68 -8.05 -4.26 -5.18
N SER A 69 -6.94 -4.53 -4.52
CA SER A 69 -6.21 -3.57 -3.71
C SER A 69 -4.72 -3.60 -4.00
N SER A 70 -4.07 -2.48 -3.77
CA SER A 70 -2.62 -2.40 -3.78
C SER A 70 -2.09 -2.85 -2.42
N GLU A 71 -1.18 -3.83 -2.44
CA GLU A 71 -0.68 -4.53 -1.26
C GLU A 71 0.83 -4.31 -1.07
N PRO A 72 1.24 -3.22 -0.39
CA PRO A 72 2.66 -2.96 -0.13
C PRO A 72 3.34 -4.08 0.69
N ALA A 73 2.56 -4.73 1.56
CA ALA A 73 3.04 -5.85 2.37
C ALA A 73 3.50 -7.03 1.50
N VAL A 74 2.82 -7.29 0.38
CA VAL A 74 3.20 -8.33 -0.59
C VAL A 74 4.53 -7.98 -1.25
N SER A 75 4.72 -6.73 -1.71
CA SER A 75 5.99 -6.27 -2.30
C SER A 75 7.16 -6.41 -1.30
N ALA A 76 6.95 -5.97 -0.06
CA ALA A 76 7.96 -6.06 0.99
C ALA A 76 8.30 -7.51 1.35
N CYS A 77 7.32 -8.39 1.40
CA CYS A 77 7.51 -9.80 1.68
C CYS A 77 8.24 -10.52 0.54
N ALA A 78 7.87 -10.23 -0.71
CA ALA A 78 8.51 -10.82 -1.89
C ALA A 78 10.01 -10.52 -1.94
N SER A 79 10.42 -9.31 -1.53
CA SER A 79 11.84 -8.95 -1.49
C SER A 79 12.64 -9.78 -0.48
N LYS A 80 12.05 -10.09 0.67
CA LYS A 80 12.71 -10.83 1.76
C LYS A 80 12.65 -12.35 1.57
N THR A 81 11.63 -12.85 0.87
CA THR A 81 11.44 -14.29 0.66
C THR A 81 12.44 -14.81 -0.38
N ALA A 82 13.18 -15.87 -0.08
CA ALA A 82 14.08 -16.51 -1.03
C ALA A 82 13.30 -17.18 -2.17
N VAL A 83 13.97 -17.36 -3.33
CA VAL A 83 13.39 -18.06 -4.49
C VAL A 83 13.00 -19.49 -4.10
N ASN A 84 11.85 -19.93 -4.56
CA ASN A 84 11.22 -21.24 -4.25
C ASN A 84 10.90 -21.48 -2.78
N LYS A 85 10.97 -20.45 -1.94
CA LYS A 85 10.52 -20.53 -0.54
C LYS A 85 9.14 -19.90 -0.38
N VAL A 86 8.37 -20.43 0.55
CA VAL A 86 7.08 -19.88 0.97
C VAL A 86 7.29 -18.95 2.15
N SER A 87 6.63 -17.81 2.15
CA SER A 87 6.71 -16.84 3.25
C SER A 87 5.87 -17.29 4.45
N ALA A 88 6.14 -16.70 5.62
CA ALA A 88 5.17 -16.70 6.69
C ALA A 88 3.90 -15.93 6.30
N PRO A 89 2.75 -16.17 6.95
CA PRO A 89 1.55 -15.40 6.74
C PRO A 89 1.79 -13.90 7.04
N ILE A 90 1.36 -13.04 6.14
CA ILE A 90 1.48 -11.59 6.27
C ILE A 90 0.11 -10.92 6.18
N LYS A 91 -0.09 -9.91 7.00
CA LYS A 91 -1.29 -9.07 6.94
C LYS A 91 -1.10 -8.02 5.86
N GLY A 92 -2.04 -7.96 4.91
CA GLY A 92 -2.18 -6.88 3.94
C GLY A 92 -3.39 -6.00 4.21
N MET A 93 -3.71 -5.15 3.25
CA MET A 93 -4.89 -4.26 3.33
C MET A 93 -6.17 -5.02 3.00
N GLY A 94 -6.15 -5.88 2.02
CA GLY A 94 -7.32 -6.66 1.55
C GLY A 94 -7.44 -8.05 2.16
N GLY A 95 -6.44 -8.54 2.91
CA GLY A 95 -6.47 -9.89 3.46
C GLY A 95 -5.16 -10.33 4.10
N VAL A 96 -5.08 -11.63 4.39
CA VAL A 96 -3.84 -12.29 4.82
C VAL A 96 -3.27 -13.05 3.63
N PHE A 97 -1.99 -12.90 3.41
CA PHE A 97 -1.29 -13.47 2.27
C PHE A 97 -0.19 -14.41 2.72
N MET A 98 0.00 -15.47 1.97
CA MET A 98 1.19 -16.30 1.96
C MET A 98 1.70 -16.36 0.52
N ILE A 99 2.96 -16.07 0.31
CA ILE A 99 3.53 -15.94 -1.04
C ILE A 99 4.68 -16.92 -1.25
N GLN A 100 4.84 -17.33 -2.49
CA GLN A 100 6.00 -18.08 -2.96
C GLN A 100 6.64 -17.30 -4.11
N VAL A 101 7.93 -17.07 -4.02
CA VAL A 101 8.68 -16.36 -5.06
C VAL A 101 9.29 -17.39 -6.00
N TYR A 102 8.91 -17.35 -7.28
CA TYR A 102 9.43 -18.28 -8.30
C TYR A 102 10.74 -17.77 -8.93
N ASN A 103 10.85 -16.46 -9.11
CA ASN A 103 12.04 -15.87 -9.72
C ASN A 103 12.32 -14.48 -9.13
N LYS A 104 13.59 -14.09 -9.08
CA LYS A 104 14.05 -12.76 -8.72
C LYS A 104 15.07 -12.29 -9.74
N ASN A 105 14.72 -11.27 -10.47
CA ASN A 105 15.64 -10.60 -11.36
C ASN A 105 16.22 -9.38 -10.64
N LYS A 106 17.53 -9.31 -10.60
CA LYS A 106 18.22 -8.12 -10.11
C LYS A 106 18.34 -7.15 -11.29
N SER A 107 17.95 -5.90 -11.10
CA SER A 107 18.21 -4.88 -12.11
C SER A 107 19.73 -4.75 -12.32
N GLU A 108 20.15 -4.75 -13.58
CA GLU A 108 21.52 -4.49 -13.97
C GLU A 108 21.86 -2.98 -13.95
N GLU A 109 20.84 -2.15 -13.85
CA GLU A 109 20.99 -0.71 -13.74
C GLU A 109 21.73 -0.34 -12.46
N LYS A 110 22.83 0.34 -12.60
CA LYS A 110 23.56 0.90 -11.49
C LYS A 110 22.83 2.14 -10.98
N PHE A 111 22.80 2.31 -9.68
CA PHE A 111 22.26 3.52 -9.07
C PHE A 111 23.05 4.75 -9.57
N ASP A 112 22.36 5.67 -10.22
CA ASP A 112 22.88 6.97 -10.63
C ASP A 112 22.20 8.06 -9.81
N ALA A 113 22.94 8.63 -8.86
CA ALA A 113 22.43 9.66 -7.98
C ALA A 113 21.92 10.91 -8.72
N LYS A 114 22.56 11.28 -9.83
CA LYS A 114 22.14 12.45 -10.62
C LYS A 114 20.82 12.20 -11.35
N GLN A 115 20.64 11.00 -11.88
CA GLN A 115 19.39 10.62 -12.56
C GLN A 115 18.24 10.55 -11.56
N GLU A 116 18.47 9.98 -10.37
CA GLU A 116 17.46 9.93 -9.31
C GLU A 116 17.12 11.32 -8.77
N GLU A 117 18.10 12.19 -8.58
CA GLU A 117 17.88 13.58 -8.18
C GLU A 117 17.05 14.35 -9.21
N ALA A 118 17.38 14.19 -10.51
CA ALA A 118 16.58 14.78 -11.59
C ALA A 118 15.13 14.27 -11.60
N THR A 119 14.94 12.98 -11.38
CA THR A 119 13.62 12.36 -11.31
C THR A 119 12.80 12.89 -10.14
N LEU A 120 13.39 12.96 -8.95
CA LEU A 120 12.77 13.53 -7.76
C LEU A 120 12.47 15.02 -7.91
N SER A 121 13.40 15.78 -8.50
CA SER A 121 13.20 17.20 -8.79
C SER A 121 12.04 17.44 -9.75
N ASN A 122 11.94 16.64 -10.81
CA ASN A 122 10.82 16.70 -11.75
C ASN A 122 9.49 16.33 -11.10
N MET A 123 9.48 15.32 -10.22
CA MET A 123 8.30 14.99 -9.42
C MET A 123 7.90 16.14 -8.50
N ALA A 124 8.86 16.71 -7.74
CA ALA A 124 8.61 17.85 -6.87
C ALA A 124 8.04 19.05 -7.65
N ALA A 125 8.59 19.34 -8.82
CA ALA A 125 8.11 20.43 -9.70
C ALA A 125 6.65 20.23 -10.15
N ARG A 126 6.23 18.98 -10.41
CA ARG A 126 4.82 18.68 -10.75
C ARG A 126 3.85 18.97 -9.59
N TYR A 127 4.30 18.76 -8.35
CA TYR A 127 3.49 19.04 -7.16
C TYR A 127 3.56 20.51 -6.74
N ALA A 128 4.54 21.29 -7.19
CA ALA A 128 4.69 22.69 -6.84
C ALA A 128 3.43 23.52 -7.23
N GLY A 129 2.78 23.19 -8.35
CA GLY A 129 1.54 23.82 -8.76
C GLY A 129 0.37 23.66 -7.77
N GLN A 130 0.35 22.56 -7.00
CA GLN A 130 -0.68 22.33 -5.99
C GLN A 130 -0.55 23.28 -4.81
N CYS A 131 0.68 23.69 -4.46
CA CYS A 131 0.92 24.66 -3.38
C CYS A 131 0.23 26.00 -3.63
N ILE A 132 0.17 26.43 -4.89
CA ILE A 132 -0.53 27.68 -5.26
C ILE A 132 -2.04 27.56 -5.00
N TYR A 133 -2.63 26.41 -5.33
CA TYR A 133 -4.03 26.16 -5.06
C TYR A 133 -4.33 26.20 -3.54
N GLU A 134 -3.51 25.50 -2.74
CA GLU A 134 -3.63 25.48 -1.29
C GLU A 134 -3.43 26.90 -0.67
N LEU A 135 -2.50 27.68 -1.21
CA LEU A 135 -2.28 29.06 -0.77
C LEU A 135 -3.50 29.94 -1.07
N ARG A 136 -4.12 29.80 -2.24
CA ARG A 136 -5.36 30.51 -2.60
C ARG A 136 -6.50 30.14 -1.65
N GLU A 137 -6.66 28.85 -1.34
CA GLU A 137 -7.65 28.36 -0.38
C GLU A 137 -7.41 28.95 1.01
N LYS A 138 -6.16 28.91 1.52
CA LYS A 138 -5.80 29.50 2.81
C LYS A 138 -6.01 30.99 2.87
N ALA A 139 -5.66 31.70 1.81
CA ALA A 139 -5.84 33.14 1.68
C ALA A 139 -7.30 33.54 1.43
N LYS A 140 -8.21 32.56 1.24
CA LYS A 140 -9.63 32.81 0.93
C LYS A 140 -9.81 33.79 -0.23
N VAL A 141 -9.00 33.65 -1.27
CA VAL A 141 -9.04 34.52 -2.44
C VAL A 141 -10.39 34.37 -3.14
N LYS A 142 -11.16 35.46 -3.19
CA LYS A 142 -12.41 35.52 -3.94
C LYS A 142 -12.16 36.17 -5.29
N ASP A 143 -12.41 35.44 -6.35
CA ASP A 143 -12.34 35.96 -7.71
C ASP A 143 -13.65 36.71 -8.00
N GLN A 144 -13.55 38.03 -8.17
CA GLN A 144 -14.69 38.89 -8.46
C GLN A 144 -14.61 39.50 -9.87
N ARG A 145 -13.74 38.96 -10.73
CA ARG A 145 -13.56 39.47 -12.10
C ARG A 145 -14.86 39.43 -12.91
N TYR A 146 -15.76 38.50 -12.62
CA TYR A 146 -17.07 38.38 -13.25
C TYR A 146 -17.97 39.62 -13.04
N LEU A 147 -17.64 40.52 -12.10
CA LEU A 147 -18.35 41.75 -11.89
C LEU A 147 -17.94 42.87 -12.89
N PHE A 148 -16.84 42.66 -13.60
CA PHE A 148 -16.24 43.70 -14.46
C PHE A 148 -16.20 43.28 -15.93
N PHE A 149 -16.56 42.03 -16.25
CA PHE A 149 -16.54 41.47 -17.62
C PHE A 149 -17.82 40.70 -17.93
#